data_a8270bfe53f8787abf79ab64745c9ecd
#
_entry.id   a8270bfe53f8787abf79ab64745c9ecd
#
_cell.length_a   1.000
_cell.length_b   1.000
_cell.length_c   1.000
_cell.angle_alpha   90.00
_cell.angle_beta   90.00
_cell.angle_gamma   90.00
#
_symmetry.space_group_name_H-M   'P 1'
#
loop_
_entity.id
_entity.type
_entity.pdbx_description
1 polymer ?
#
loop_
_entity_poly.entity_id
_entity_poly.type
_entity_poly.pdbx_seq_one_letter_code
_entity_poly.pdbx_strand_id
1 'polypeptide(L)'
;MHQKPQPGFRQTALKRKLTTFIHEKPVLLHAKAFDQKTPERLRKSRAIMQSNAVNTFSICAAQTREEPSMKIGIGNDHAAVELKNIISEHLKERGCEVVNFGTDTSESFDYPIAGYKVGKAVANGDVDLGILICGTGVGISLAANKVEGVRAVVCSEPFSAKLSRMHNNTNVLAFGARVVGSELAKMIVDEWLDAEFEGGRHERRVNLLNEIDHTRGLKIVDEA
;
A
#
# COMPACT_ATOMS: atom_id res chain seq x y z
N MET A 1 -47.12 20.37 -29.81
CA MET A 1 -45.69 20.01 -30.02
C MET A 1 -45.51 18.58 -29.53
N HIS A 2 -45.35 17.64 -30.46
CA HIS A 2 -45.25 16.22 -30.16
C HIS A 2 -43.79 15.83 -29.88
N GLN A 3 -43.51 15.28 -28.69
CA GLN A 3 -42.25 14.66 -28.38
C GLN A 3 -42.25 13.22 -28.91
N LYS A 4 -41.24 12.86 -29.71
CA LYS A 4 -40.97 11.47 -30.19
C LYS A 4 -40.27 10.68 -29.09
N PRO A 5 -40.58 9.37 -28.92
CA PRO A 5 -39.91 8.50 -27.99
C PRO A 5 -38.53 8.03 -28.49
N GLN A 6 -37.56 7.94 -27.56
CA GLN A 6 -36.22 7.41 -27.77
C GLN A 6 -36.23 5.86 -27.80
N PRO A 7 -35.37 5.20 -28.58
CA PRO A 7 -35.36 3.75 -28.71
C PRO A 7 -34.68 3.05 -27.53
N GLY A 8 -35.32 1.95 -27.10
CA GLY A 8 -34.90 1.14 -25.96
C GLY A 8 -33.58 0.40 -26.15
N PHE A 9 -32.78 0.42 -25.09
CA PHE A 9 -31.58 -0.41 -24.94
C PHE A 9 -31.98 -1.89 -24.74
N ARG A 10 -31.57 -2.75 -25.64
CA ARG A 10 -31.68 -4.22 -25.50
C ARG A 10 -30.60 -4.71 -24.54
N GLN A 11 -31.00 -5.27 -23.42
CA GLN A 11 -30.15 -6.08 -22.55
C GLN A 11 -29.84 -7.41 -23.24
N THR A 12 -28.60 -7.60 -23.66
CA THR A 12 -28.07 -8.91 -24.02
C THR A 12 -27.47 -9.57 -22.81
N ALA A 13 -28.17 -10.60 -22.32
CA ALA A 13 -27.71 -11.46 -21.24
C ALA A 13 -26.51 -12.30 -21.71
N LEU A 14 -25.33 -12.04 -21.16
CA LEU A 14 -24.15 -12.89 -21.39
C LEU A 14 -24.07 -13.92 -20.25
N LYS A 15 -24.57 -15.13 -20.54
CA LYS A 15 -24.36 -16.32 -19.70
C LYS A 15 -22.88 -16.69 -19.71
N ARG A 16 -22.15 -16.45 -18.63
CA ARG A 16 -20.85 -17.06 -18.41
C ARG A 16 -21.04 -18.41 -17.72
N LYS A 17 -20.64 -19.46 -18.44
CA LYS A 17 -20.50 -20.83 -17.92
C LYS A 17 -19.41 -20.85 -16.87
N LEU A 18 -19.79 -21.21 -15.64
CA LEU A 18 -18.85 -21.71 -14.62
C LEU A 18 -18.67 -23.19 -14.89
N THR A 19 -17.51 -23.62 -15.23
CA THR A 19 -17.08 -25.02 -15.10
C THR A 19 -15.56 -25.02 -15.02
N THR A 20 -14.99 -25.35 -13.86
CA THR A 20 -14.21 -26.57 -13.75
C THR A 20 -13.79 -26.79 -12.29
N PHE A 21 -14.38 -27.80 -11.72
CA PHE A 21 -13.94 -28.49 -10.53
C PHE A 21 -12.59 -29.16 -10.80
N ILE A 22 -11.57 -28.83 -10.02
CA ILE A 22 -10.40 -29.70 -9.92
C ILE A 22 -10.50 -30.45 -8.60
N HIS A 23 -10.89 -31.70 -8.71
CA HIS A 23 -10.90 -32.69 -7.65
C HIS A 23 -9.50 -33.34 -7.63
N GLU A 24 -8.64 -32.91 -6.74
CA GLU A 24 -7.43 -33.68 -6.45
C GLU A 24 -7.78 -34.84 -5.51
N LYS A 25 -7.70 -36.06 -6.03
CA LYS A 25 -7.81 -37.30 -5.24
C LYS A 25 -6.51 -37.49 -4.43
N PRO A 26 -6.59 -37.89 -3.15
CA PRO A 26 -5.40 -38.29 -2.42
C PRO A 26 -4.85 -39.61 -3.00
N VAL A 27 -3.60 -39.59 -3.37
CA VAL A 27 -2.85 -40.79 -3.79
C VAL A 27 -2.62 -41.67 -2.56
N LEU A 28 -3.42 -42.71 -2.44
CA LEU A 28 -3.26 -43.73 -1.41
C LEU A 28 -2.05 -44.63 -1.79
N LEU A 29 -0.90 -44.38 -1.19
CA LEU A 29 0.28 -45.24 -1.36
C LEU A 29 0.04 -46.54 -0.63
N HIS A 30 -0.24 -47.61 -1.40
CA HIS A 30 -0.31 -48.98 -0.88
C HIS A 30 1.03 -49.42 -0.35
N ALA A 31 1.14 -49.55 0.97
CA ALA A 31 2.29 -50.23 1.60
C ALA A 31 2.20 -51.74 1.29
N LYS A 32 3.00 -52.19 0.31
CA LYS A 32 3.20 -53.62 0.09
C LYS A 32 4.03 -54.19 1.26
N ALA A 33 3.52 -55.30 1.82
CA ALA A 33 4.20 -56.07 2.85
C ALA A 33 5.63 -56.43 2.44
N PHE A 34 6.57 -56.12 3.32
CA PHE A 34 7.99 -56.27 3.05
C PHE A 34 8.48 -57.65 3.48
N ASP A 35 9.07 -58.39 2.55
CA ASP A 35 9.67 -59.72 2.72
C ASP A 35 10.80 -59.75 3.77
N GLN A 36 10.80 -60.80 4.61
CA GLN A 36 11.71 -60.95 5.77
C GLN A 36 13.18 -61.27 5.41
N LYS A 37 13.64 -61.14 4.16
CA LYS A 37 14.97 -61.50 3.72
C LYS A 37 15.89 -60.30 3.40
N THR A 38 15.76 -59.21 4.09
CA THR A 38 16.66 -58.06 3.86
C THR A 38 17.97 -58.18 4.66
N PRO A 39 19.16 -58.08 4.03
CA PRO A 39 20.45 -58.23 4.71
C PRO A 39 20.67 -57.16 5.79
N GLU A 40 21.27 -57.52 6.90
CA GLU A 40 21.51 -56.67 8.10
C GLU A 40 22.28 -55.38 7.79
N ARG A 41 23.08 -55.35 6.73
CA ARG A 41 23.77 -54.11 6.26
C ARG A 41 22.80 -52.98 5.85
N LEU A 42 21.66 -53.31 5.29
CA LEU A 42 20.64 -52.31 4.88
C LEU A 42 19.85 -51.77 6.06
N ARG A 43 19.76 -52.50 7.17
CA ARG A 43 19.08 -52.02 8.40
C ARG A 43 19.88 -50.92 9.10
N LYS A 44 21.25 -51.01 9.13
CA LYS A 44 22.10 -49.96 9.74
C LYS A 44 22.09 -48.65 8.93
N SER A 45 22.07 -48.73 7.61
CA SER A 45 21.97 -47.52 6.75
C SER A 45 20.65 -46.79 6.89
N ARG A 46 19.54 -47.53 7.16
CA ARG A 46 18.21 -46.93 7.34
C ARG A 46 18.04 -46.24 8.70
N ALA A 47 18.67 -46.77 9.75
CA ALA A 47 18.70 -46.14 11.07
C ALA A 47 19.46 -44.80 11.04
N ILE A 48 20.54 -44.70 10.29
CA ILE A 48 21.34 -43.48 10.12
C ILE A 48 20.56 -42.45 9.27
N MET A 49 19.83 -42.88 8.23
CA MET A 49 18.99 -41.98 7.44
C MET A 49 17.78 -41.43 8.23
N GLN A 50 17.18 -42.23 9.12
CA GLN A 50 16.07 -41.75 9.96
C GLN A 50 16.53 -40.80 11.06
N SER A 51 17.74 -40.99 11.65
CA SER A 51 18.28 -40.05 12.64
C SER A 51 18.65 -38.70 12.03
N ASN A 52 19.15 -38.70 10.78
CA ASN A 52 19.47 -37.46 10.07
C ASN A 52 18.21 -36.70 9.55
N ALA A 53 17.14 -37.44 9.25
CA ALA A 53 15.87 -36.80 8.84
C ALA A 53 15.15 -36.06 9.99
N VAL A 54 15.26 -36.59 11.22
CA VAL A 54 14.64 -35.96 12.40
C VAL A 54 15.46 -34.73 12.83
N ASN A 55 16.78 -34.71 12.60
CA ASN A 55 17.62 -33.55 12.94
C ASN A 55 17.54 -32.41 11.90
N THR A 56 17.24 -32.73 10.62
CA THR A 56 17.07 -31.71 9.58
C THR A 56 15.72 -31.03 9.68
N PHE A 57 14.67 -31.64 10.25
CA PHE A 57 13.37 -30.98 10.49
C PHE A 57 13.39 -30.02 11.70
N SER A 58 14.36 -30.15 12.61
CA SER A 58 14.48 -29.28 13.79
C SER A 58 15.29 -28.00 13.53
N ILE A 59 15.96 -27.88 12.37
CA ILE A 59 16.77 -26.70 12.02
C ILE A 59 16.04 -25.76 11.05
N CYS A 60 14.89 -26.19 10.50
CA CYS A 60 13.97 -25.34 9.73
C CYS A 60 12.83 -24.74 10.61
N ALA A 61 13.07 -24.48 11.88
CA ALA A 61 12.40 -23.41 12.57
C ALA A 61 12.97 -22.11 11.96
N ALA A 62 12.44 -21.76 10.79
CA ALA A 62 12.77 -20.55 10.08
C ALA A 62 12.75 -19.39 11.07
N GLN A 63 13.87 -18.74 11.25
CA GLN A 63 13.86 -17.33 11.55
C GLN A 63 13.02 -16.71 10.41
N THR A 64 11.74 -16.52 10.62
CA THR A 64 10.94 -15.58 9.86
C THR A 64 11.64 -14.25 10.10
N ARG A 65 12.49 -13.83 9.16
CA ARG A 65 12.84 -12.44 9.05
C ARG A 65 11.50 -11.76 8.84
N GLU A 66 11.00 -11.14 9.91
CA GLU A 66 9.90 -10.18 9.75
C GLU A 66 10.43 -9.18 8.73
N GLU A 67 9.84 -9.17 7.54
CA GLU A 67 10.10 -8.12 6.56
C GLU A 67 9.83 -6.80 7.30
N PRO A 68 10.70 -5.79 7.19
CA PRO A 68 10.50 -4.54 7.90
C PRO A 68 9.14 -3.99 7.53
N SER A 69 8.28 -3.80 8.53
CA SER A 69 6.95 -3.25 8.32
C SER A 69 7.07 -1.84 7.76
N MET A 70 6.27 -1.52 6.72
CA MET A 70 6.21 -0.16 6.14
C MET A 70 5.84 0.84 7.23
N LYS A 71 6.62 1.92 7.36
CA LYS A 71 6.43 2.95 8.36
C LYS A 71 5.72 4.18 7.78
N ILE A 72 4.53 4.49 8.28
CA ILE A 72 3.68 5.57 7.76
C ILE A 72 3.60 6.72 8.77
N GLY A 73 3.98 7.92 8.33
CA GLY A 73 3.71 9.14 9.09
C GLY A 73 2.29 9.62 8.85
N ILE A 74 1.48 9.78 9.91
CA ILE A 74 0.13 10.33 9.79
C ILE A 74 0.06 11.69 10.48
N GLY A 75 -0.58 12.69 9.84
CA GLY A 75 -0.76 14.03 10.38
C GLY A 75 -2.16 14.56 10.11
N ASN A 76 -2.72 15.28 11.08
CA ASN A 76 -4.06 15.86 10.95
C ASN A 76 -4.18 17.18 11.71
N ASP A 77 -5.24 17.95 11.39
CA ASP A 77 -5.74 19.04 12.22
C ASP A 77 -6.91 18.58 13.10
N HIS A 78 -7.43 19.51 13.90
CA HIS A 78 -8.56 19.28 14.83
C HIS A 78 -9.86 18.81 14.14
N ALA A 79 -10.04 19.12 12.85
CA ALA A 79 -11.25 18.73 12.10
C ALA A 79 -11.22 17.25 11.66
N ALA A 80 -10.09 16.58 11.79
CA ALA A 80 -9.87 15.25 11.21
C ALA A 80 -9.44 14.17 12.23
N VAL A 81 -9.61 14.42 13.53
CA VAL A 81 -9.18 13.50 14.60
C VAL A 81 -9.83 12.12 14.47
N GLU A 82 -11.15 12.08 14.25
CA GLU A 82 -11.89 10.83 14.10
C GLU A 82 -11.42 10.02 12.88
N LEU A 83 -11.36 10.67 11.73
CA LEU A 83 -10.93 10.00 10.49
C LEU A 83 -9.47 9.56 10.57
N LYS A 84 -8.58 10.34 11.18
CA LYS A 84 -7.18 9.97 11.45
C LYS A 84 -7.11 8.68 12.28
N ASN A 85 -7.93 8.54 13.32
CA ASN A 85 -7.94 7.34 14.16
C ASN A 85 -8.40 6.12 13.37
N ILE A 86 -9.47 6.23 12.56
CA ILE A 86 -9.97 5.16 11.69
C ILE A 86 -8.88 4.72 10.70
N ILE A 87 -8.21 5.65 10.05
CA ILE A 87 -7.14 5.34 9.09
C ILE A 87 -5.91 4.76 9.80
N SER A 88 -5.58 5.24 11.01
CA SER A 88 -4.47 4.67 11.78
C SER A 88 -4.69 3.20 12.13
N GLU A 89 -5.90 2.82 12.54
CA GLU A 89 -6.24 1.42 12.80
C GLU A 89 -6.23 0.59 11.51
N HIS A 90 -6.80 1.10 10.42
CA HIS A 90 -6.76 0.44 9.11
C HIS A 90 -5.32 0.16 8.64
N LEU A 91 -4.40 1.11 8.82
CA LEU A 91 -2.98 0.93 8.49
C LEU A 91 -2.31 -0.15 9.35
N LYS A 92 -2.62 -0.19 10.66
CA LYS A 92 -2.12 -1.24 11.56
C LYS A 92 -2.64 -2.62 11.18
N GLU A 93 -3.94 -2.74 10.81
CA GLU A 93 -4.53 -3.97 10.29
C GLU A 93 -3.83 -4.47 9.03
N ARG A 94 -3.27 -3.55 8.22
CA ARG A 94 -2.44 -3.85 7.05
C ARG A 94 -0.97 -4.17 7.40
N GLY A 95 -0.61 -4.20 8.67
CA GLY A 95 0.75 -4.49 9.12
C GLY A 95 1.72 -3.31 9.04
N CYS A 96 1.23 -2.06 8.88
CA CYS A 96 2.07 -0.87 8.88
C CYS A 96 2.38 -0.38 10.31
N GLU A 97 3.59 0.15 10.52
CA GLU A 97 3.91 0.96 11.69
C GLU A 97 3.40 2.39 11.47
N VAL A 98 2.62 2.95 12.41
CA VAL A 98 2.03 4.29 12.27
C VAL A 98 2.65 5.26 13.26
N VAL A 99 3.21 6.37 12.76
CA VAL A 99 3.78 7.46 13.57
C VAL A 99 2.87 8.69 13.48
N ASN A 100 2.31 9.12 14.61
CA ASN A 100 1.41 10.26 14.67
C ASN A 100 2.17 11.58 14.82
N PHE A 101 2.01 12.48 13.86
CA PHE A 101 2.55 13.85 13.84
C PHE A 101 1.46 14.93 13.99
N GLY A 102 0.20 14.52 14.10
CA GLY A 102 -0.95 15.41 14.21
C GLY A 102 -1.41 15.62 15.65
N THR A 103 -2.70 15.95 15.79
CA THR A 103 -3.36 16.12 17.09
C THR A 103 -4.33 14.99 17.39
N ASP A 104 -4.52 14.72 18.69
CA ASP A 104 -5.51 13.75 19.19
C ASP A 104 -6.71 14.44 19.85
N THR A 105 -6.74 15.79 19.84
CA THR A 105 -7.79 16.59 20.43
C THR A 105 -8.54 17.41 19.41
N SER A 106 -9.78 17.81 19.74
CA SER A 106 -10.61 18.71 18.92
C SER A 106 -10.28 20.20 19.15
N GLU A 107 -9.29 20.52 19.97
CA GLU A 107 -8.81 21.88 20.14
C GLU A 107 -8.18 22.39 18.85
N SER A 108 -8.30 23.71 18.60
CA SER A 108 -7.77 24.32 17.38
C SER A 108 -6.29 23.98 17.20
N PHE A 109 -5.96 23.36 16.08
CA PHE A 109 -4.62 22.98 15.71
C PHE A 109 -4.33 23.38 14.26
N ASP A 110 -3.25 24.09 14.04
CA ASP A 110 -2.86 24.61 12.73
C ASP A 110 -2.33 23.49 11.81
N TYR A 111 -3.10 23.17 10.77
CA TYR A 111 -2.77 22.13 9.80
C TYR A 111 -1.36 22.24 9.18
N PRO A 112 -0.75 23.45 8.96
CA PRO A 112 0.58 23.52 8.39
C PRO A 112 1.65 22.87 9.26
N ILE A 113 1.46 22.85 10.58
CA ILE A 113 2.41 22.21 11.52
C ILE A 113 2.48 20.70 11.25
N ALA A 114 1.32 20.03 11.17
CA ALA A 114 1.27 18.60 10.86
C ALA A 114 1.78 18.30 9.45
N GLY A 115 1.36 19.09 8.45
CA GLY A 115 1.82 18.94 7.07
C GLY A 115 3.33 19.03 6.94
N TYR A 116 3.93 20.02 7.58
CA TYR A 116 5.38 20.21 7.59
C TYR A 116 6.12 19.08 8.31
N LYS A 117 5.64 18.65 9.50
CA LYS A 117 6.25 17.56 10.26
C LYS A 117 6.27 16.24 9.49
N VAL A 118 5.15 15.85 8.89
CA VAL A 118 5.07 14.65 8.05
C VAL A 118 5.97 14.78 6.83
N GLY A 119 5.93 15.93 6.14
CA GLY A 119 6.80 16.19 5.00
C GLY A 119 8.29 16.05 5.36
N LYS A 120 8.72 16.60 6.49
CA LYS A 120 10.10 16.46 6.96
C LYS A 120 10.46 15.03 7.31
N ALA A 121 9.56 14.29 7.98
CA ALA A 121 9.79 12.90 8.33
C ALA A 121 9.96 12.02 7.08
N VAL A 122 9.13 12.24 6.03
CA VAL A 122 9.25 11.55 4.74
C VAL A 122 10.55 11.94 4.01
N ALA A 123 10.87 13.23 3.96
CA ALA A 123 12.07 13.71 3.27
C ALA A 123 13.38 13.22 3.93
N ASN A 124 13.38 13.06 5.25
CA ASN A 124 14.52 12.55 6.01
C ASN A 124 14.64 11.01 5.99
N GLY A 125 13.59 10.28 5.55
CA GLY A 125 13.52 8.81 5.64
C GLY A 125 13.19 8.29 7.06
N ASP A 126 12.65 9.15 7.95
CA ASP A 126 12.19 8.75 9.28
C ASP A 126 10.93 7.89 9.19
N VAL A 127 10.15 8.08 8.12
CA VAL A 127 9.01 7.27 7.69
C VAL A 127 9.05 7.06 6.17
N ASP A 128 8.51 5.95 5.68
CA ASP A 128 8.54 5.61 4.25
C ASP A 128 7.57 6.47 3.43
N LEU A 129 6.37 6.70 3.95
CA LEU A 129 5.29 7.45 3.30
C LEU A 129 4.53 8.29 4.31
N GLY A 130 3.76 9.27 3.82
CA GLY A 130 2.94 10.15 4.66
C GLY A 130 1.47 10.16 4.29
N ILE A 131 0.59 10.28 5.29
CA ILE A 131 -0.86 10.51 5.13
C ILE A 131 -1.26 11.75 5.91
N LEU A 132 -1.98 12.67 5.26
CA LEU A 132 -2.36 13.96 5.81
C LEU A 132 -3.88 14.19 5.71
N ILE A 133 -4.50 14.57 6.81
CA ILE A 133 -5.95 14.73 6.88
C ILE A 133 -6.29 16.07 7.55
N CYS A 134 -7.00 16.94 6.83
CA CYS A 134 -7.59 18.14 7.42
C CYS A 134 -9.05 18.30 6.96
N GLY A 135 -9.65 19.45 7.07
CA GLY A 135 -11.02 19.63 6.60
C GLY A 135 -11.24 19.29 5.13
N THR A 136 -10.28 19.64 4.24
CA THR A 136 -10.35 19.41 2.79
C THR A 136 -9.16 18.66 2.20
N GLY A 137 -8.09 18.47 2.96
CA GLY A 137 -6.81 17.93 2.48
C GLY A 137 -5.92 18.96 1.79
N VAL A 138 -6.46 20.08 1.32
CA VAL A 138 -5.75 21.06 0.48
C VAL A 138 -4.65 21.78 1.25
N GLY A 139 -5.00 22.48 2.33
CA GLY A 139 -4.04 23.31 3.07
C GLY A 139 -2.87 22.50 3.65
N ILE A 140 -3.17 21.34 4.20
CA ILE A 140 -2.16 20.48 4.81
C ILE A 140 -1.18 19.89 3.77
N SER A 141 -1.66 19.59 2.56
CA SER A 141 -0.81 19.12 1.45
C SER A 141 0.08 20.25 0.91
N LEU A 142 -0.43 21.49 0.85
CA LEU A 142 0.36 22.65 0.47
C LEU A 142 1.55 22.87 1.42
N ALA A 143 1.33 22.67 2.72
CA ALA A 143 2.40 22.76 3.72
C ALA A 143 3.46 21.67 3.52
N ALA A 144 3.04 20.43 3.29
CA ALA A 144 3.95 19.31 3.02
C ALA A 144 4.78 19.55 1.75
N ASN A 145 4.17 20.04 0.67
CA ASN A 145 4.85 20.37 -0.59
C ASN A 145 5.82 21.56 -0.51
N LYS A 146 5.96 22.22 0.66
CA LYS A 146 7.04 23.21 0.89
C LYS A 146 8.34 22.56 1.35
N VAL A 147 8.32 21.26 1.61
CA VAL A 147 9.51 20.48 1.98
C VAL A 147 10.08 19.86 0.71
N GLU A 148 11.36 20.12 0.43
CA GLU A 148 12.06 19.55 -0.73
C GLU A 148 11.98 18.00 -0.72
N GLY A 149 11.75 17.42 -1.91
CA GLY A 149 11.59 15.98 -2.09
C GLY A 149 10.19 15.43 -1.74
N VAL A 150 9.29 16.25 -1.22
CA VAL A 150 7.90 15.86 -0.95
C VAL A 150 7.02 16.08 -2.18
N ARG A 151 6.29 15.06 -2.53
CA ARG A 151 5.25 15.10 -3.58
C ARG A 151 3.92 14.70 -2.95
N ALA A 152 3.28 15.68 -2.29
CA ALA A 152 1.97 15.50 -1.67
C ALA A 152 0.86 15.75 -2.68
N VAL A 153 -0.11 14.83 -2.73
CA VAL A 153 -1.29 14.90 -3.59
C VAL A 153 -2.57 14.89 -2.77
N VAL A 154 -3.56 15.68 -3.19
CA VAL A 154 -4.91 15.62 -2.61
C VAL A 154 -5.79 14.74 -3.49
N CYS A 155 -6.37 13.68 -2.91
CA CYS A 155 -7.27 12.79 -3.61
C CYS A 155 -8.60 12.65 -2.85
N SER A 156 -9.70 12.65 -3.58
CA SER A 156 -11.04 12.38 -3.06
C SER A 156 -11.66 11.11 -3.66
N GLU A 157 -10.88 10.36 -4.46
CA GLU A 157 -11.29 9.09 -5.06
C GLU A 157 -10.05 8.20 -5.31
N PRO A 158 -10.24 6.85 -5.38
CA PRO A 158 -9.14 5.89 -5.43
C PRO A 158 -8.33 5.92 -6.73
N PHE A 159 -8.94 6.23 -7.87
CA PHE A 159 -8.28 6.21 -9.18
C PHE A 159 -7.14 7.23 -9.28
N SER A 160 -7.38 8.49 -8.88
CA SER A 160 -6.32 9.51 -8.85
C SER A 160 -5.25 9.18 -7.81
N ALA A 161 -5.63 8.61 -6.67
CA ALA A 161 -4.69 8.19 -5.65
C ALA A 161 -3.73 7.13 -6.21
N LYS A 162 -4.25 6.07 -6.84
CA LYS A 162 -3.45 5.04 -7.52
C LYS A 162 -2.52 5.64 -8.57
N LEU A 163 -3.07 6.41 -9.51
CA LEU A 163 -2.27 6.98 -10.60
C LEU A 163 -1.21 7.97 -10.11
N SER A 164 -1.45 8.67 -8.98
CA SER A 164 -0.46 9.56 -8.40
C SER A 164 0.82 8.81 -7.94
N ARG A 165 0.68 7.57 -7.44
CA ARG A 165 1.82 6.69 -7.15
C ARG A 165 2.46 6.22 -8.44
N MET A 166 1.68 5.62 -9.34
CA MET A 166 2.17 5.02 -10.58
C MET A 166 2.89 6.01 -11.49
N HIS A 167 2.39 7.24 -11.62
CA HIS A 167 2.88 8.21 -12.57
C HIS A 167 3.74 9.34 -11.98
N ASN A 168 3.48 9.73 -10.73
CA ASN A 168 4.12 10.87 -10.10
C ASN A 168 4.99 10.50 -8.92
N ASN A 169 5.03 9.22 -8.55
CA ASN A 169 5.76 8.71 -7.39
C ASN A 169 5.48 9.55 -6.14
N THR A 170 4.18 9.85 -5.89
CA THR A 170 3.79 10.64 -4.72
C THR A 170 4.17 9.91 -3.44
N ASN A 171 4.75 10.60 -2.48
CA ASN A 171 5.19 10.04 -1.21
C ASN A 171 4.36 10.55 -0.02
N VAL A 172 3.41 11.46 -0.28
CA VAL A 172 2.43 11.93 0.71
C VAL A 172 1.05 11.98 0.08
N LEU A 173 0.08 11.31 0.70
CA LEU A 173 -1.33 11.35 0.32
C LEU A 173 -2.08 12.28 1.27
N ALA A 174 -2.98 13.11 0.75
CA ALA A 174 -3.84 13.97 1.55
C ALA A 174 -5.31 13.85 1.13
N PHE A 175 -6.21 13.96 2.09
CA PHE A 175 -7.66 14.04 1.84
C PHE A 175 -8.40 14.81 2.94
N GLY A 176 -9.67 15.13 2.66
CA GLY A 176 -10.48 15.95 3.54
C GLY A 176 -11.48 15.15 4.37
N ALA A 177 -11.45 15.29 5.70
CA ALA A 177 -12.42 14.67 6.59
C ALA A 177 -13.87 15.18 6.40
N ARG A 178 -14.04 16.35 5.76
CA ARG A 178 -15.36 16.89 5.38
C ARG A 178 -15.75 16.56 3.95
N VAL A 179 -14.90 15.81 3.23
CA VAL A 179 -15.06 15.50 1.79
C VAL A 179 -15.30 14.03 1.57
N VAL A 180 -14.54 13.17 2.25
CA VAL A 180 -14.62 11.71 2.07
C VAL A 180 -15.11 11.03 3.35
N GLY A 181 -15.98 10.04 3.20
CA GLY A 181 -16.37 9.16 4.30
C GLY A 181 -15.29 8.13 4.59
N SER A 182 -15.36 7.48 5.75
CA SER A 182 -14.35 6.54 6.23
C SER A 182 -14.04 5.40 5.26
N GLU A 183 -15.06 4.77 4.69
CA GLU A 183 -14.85 3.64 3.77
C GLU A 183 -14.20 4.10 2.45
N LEU A 184 -14.59 5.26 1.93
CA LEU A 184 -13.92 5.82 0.75
C LEU A 184 -12.47 6.20 1.07
N ALA A 185 -12.20 6.74 2.25
CA ALA A 185 -10.85 7.08 2.68
C ALA A 185 -9.95 5.83 2.78
N LYS A 186 -10.46 4.70 3.31
CA LYS A 186 -9.76 3.41 3.32
C LYS A 186 -9.43 2.94 1.89
N MET A 187 -10.41 2.98 0.97
CA MET A 187 -10.18 2.61 -0.44
C MET A 187 -9.13 3.50 -1.11
N ILE A 188 -9.14 4.81 -0.83
CA ILE A 188 -8.15 5.76 -1.35
C ILE A 188 -6.74 5.37 -0.85
N VAL A 189 -6.61 5.07 0.44
CA VAL A 189 -5.36 4.64 1.08
C VAL A 189 -4.88 3.32 0.49
N ASP A 190 -5.76 2.34 0.35
CA ASP A 190 -5.42 1.01 -0.17
C ASP A 190 -4.89 1.08 -1.60
N GLU A 191 -5.63 1.73 -2.52
CA GLU A 191 -5.20 1.87 -3.91
C GLU A 191 -3.91 2.68 -4.06
N TRP A 192 -3.65 3.63 -3.15
CA TRP A 192 -2.42 4.40 -3.15
C TRP A 192 -1.23 3.60 -2.63
N LEU A 193 -1.40 2.83 -1.54
CA LEU A 193 -0.34 2.01 -0.96
C LEU A 193 0.03 0.80 -1.84
N ASP A 194 -0.96 0.20 -2.51
CA ASP A 194 -0.76 -1.00 -3.33
C ASP A 194 -0.19 -0.67 -4.73
N ALA A 195 -0.12 0.62 -5.10
CA ALA A 195 0.42 1.04 -6.38
C ALA A 195 1.93 1.22 -6.33
N GLU A 196 2.61 0.79 -7.39
CA GLU A 196 4.05 0.95 -7.59
C GLU A 196 4.36 1.99 -8.66
N PHE A 197 5.50 2.68 -8.55
CA PHE A 197 5.95 3.64 -9.54
C PHE A 197 6.38 2.95 -10.83
N GLU A 198 5.78 3.33 -11.96
CA GLU A 198 6.06 2.72 -13.27
C GLU A 198 7.41 3.11 -13.88
N GLY A 199 8.05 4.19 -13.42
CA GLY A 199 9.31 4.67 -14.00
C GLY A 199 9.18 5.14 -15.46
N GLY A 200 10.21 4.91 -16.27
CA GLY A 200 10.23 5.21 -17.69
C GLY A 200 9.91 6.66 -18.05
N ARG A 201 8.89 6.89 -18.87
CA ARG A 201 8.46 8.27 -19.25
C ARG A 201 8.03 9.10 -18.05
N HIS A 202 7.53 8.45 -16.99
CA HIS A 202 7.08 9.13 -15.77
C HIS A 202 8.27 9.57 -14.92
N GLU A 203 9.33 8.77 -14.85
CA GLU A 203 10.56 9.09 -14.15
C GLU A 203 11.20 10.40 -14.67
N ARG A 204 11.28 10.57 -16.00
CA ARG A 204 11.76 11.82 -16.60
C ARG A 204 10.96 13.04 -16.12
N ARG A 205 9.63 12.91 -15.98
CA ARG A 205 8.77 14.01 -15.49
C ARG A 205 8.94 14.27 -13.99
N VAL A 206 9.08 13.21 -13.20
CA VAL A 206 9.37 13.33 -11.76
C VAL A 206 10.73 14.01 -11.54
N ASN A 207 11.74 13.72 -12.37
CA ASN A 207 13.05 14.37 -12.30
C ASN A 207 12.96 15.87 -12.62
N LEU A 208 12.09 16.30 -13.54
CA LEU A 208 11.82 17.73 -13.76
C LEU A 208 11.16 18.39 -12.52
N LEU A 209 10.26 17.70 -11.83
CA LEU A 209 9.71 18.20 -10.56
C LEU A 209 10.80 18.35 -9.49
N ASN A 210 11.69 17.38 -9.38
CA ASN A 210 12.83 17.44 -8.46
C ASN A 210 13.79 18.59 -8.80
N GLU A 211 14.03 18.87 -10.10
CA GLU A 211 14.83 20.01 -10.55
C GLU A 211 14.20 21.34 -10.10
N ILE A 212 12.89 21.53 -10.31
CA ILE A 212 12.16 22.72 -9.88
C ILE A 212 12.25 22.88 -8.36
N ASP A 213 12.10 21.81 -7.63
CA ASP A 213 12.12 21.82 -6.16
C ASP A 213 13.49 22.25 -5.63
N HIS A 214 14.58 21.73 -6.22
CA HIS A 214 15.94 22.02 -5.84
C HIS A 214 16.44 23.39 -6.29
N THR A 215 16.17 23.80 -7.54
CA THR A 215 16.74 25.01 -8.16
C THR A 215 15.79 26.19 -8.18
N ARG A 216 14.50 25.99 -7.88
CA ARG A 216 13.41 26.95 -8.05
C ARG A 216 13.23 27.42 -9.50
N GLY A 217 13.77 26.68 -10.47
CA GLY A 217 13.70 26.93 -11.90
C GLY A 217 13.62 25.64 -12.70
N LEU A 218 13.53 25.76 -14.02
CA LEU A 218 13.56 24.63 -14.93
C LEU A 218 14.43 24.97 -16.13
N LYS A 219 15.63 24.40 -16.24
CA LYS A 219 16.65 24.74 -17.25
C LYS A 219 16.12 24.71 -18.67
N ILE A 220 15.29 23.73 -19.02
CA ILE A 220 14.70 23.62 -20.36
C ILE A 220 13.83 24.84 -20.76
N VAL A 221 13.40 25.64 -19.79
CA VAL A 221 12.58 26.86 -20.00
C VAL A 221 13.41 28.12 -19.80
N ASP A 222 14.29 28.13 -18.79
CA ASP A 222 15.06 29.31 -18.38
C ASP A 222 16.20 29.61 -19.36
N GLU A 223 16.65 28.61 -20.14
CA GLU A 223 17.72 28.74 -21.16
C GLU A 223 17.17 28.89 -22.59
N ALA A 224 15.83 28.90 -22.81
CA ALA A 224 15.16 29.03 -24.09
C ALA A 224 14.78 30.49 -24.40
#